data_3e1b131f204e9d9ca1448f8d10041acf
#
_entry.id   3e1b131f204e9d9ca1448f8d10041acf
#
_cell.length_a   1.000
_cell.length_b   1.000
_cell.length_c   1.000
_cell.angle_alpha   90.00
_cell.angle_beta   90.00
_cell.angle_gamma   90.00
#
_symmetry.space_group_name_H-M   'P 1'
#
loop_
_entity.id
_entity.type
_entity.pdbx_description
1 polymer ?
#
loop_
_entity_poly.entity_id
_entity_poly.type
_entity_poly.pdbx_seq_one_letter_code
_entity_poly.pdbx_strand_id
1 'polypeptide(L)'
;MKDDKKRAGWIYSLLIFLLFAGGLLALFYPAIGNFWNEKRQEKLVNTYEENLGELKEEDYSALLKAAQDYNQTISGQGVPDAFAAGEAIQPDPLYQGLLNISGNGVMGYLEIPAIAVRVPILHGTGEDALTQGAGHLIGSSLPVGGSGTHCVLAGHRGLPSSKLFTDLDLVKEGDLLYLHVLDQTLGYEVDQIRIVEPKETESLKIQPEEDLVTLVTCTPYGVNTQRLLVRGHRIELTEKTLEEAVPVRRSTKTNYLLIAFIGLAVVAGIAAIYRKVS
;
A
#
# COMPACT_ATOMS: atom_id res chain seq x y z
N MET A 1 -23.74 -43.68 -34.77
CA MET A 1 -24.83 -43.07 -33.98
C MET A 1 -24.65 -43.17 -32.46
N LYS A 2 -24.20 -44.30 -31.86
CA LYS A 2 -23.93 -44.42 -30.41
C LYS A 2 -22.64 -43.69 -29.98
N ASP A 3 -21.61 -43.65 -30.84
CA ASP A 3 -20.30 -43.02 -30.53
C ASP A 3 -20.38 -41.48 -30.62
N ASP A 4 -21.21 -40.93 -31.52
CA ASP A 4 -21.39 -39.48 -31.67
C ASP A 4 -22.08 -38.86 -30.42
N LYS A 5 -23.06 -39.59 -29.84
CA LYS A 5 -23.72 -39.15 -28.60
C LYS A 5 -22.77 -39.16 -27.38
N LYS A 6 -21.87 -40.12 -27.32
CA LYS A 6 -20.84 -40.16 -26.23
C LYS A 6 -19.80 -39.06 -26.40
N ARG A 7 -19.35 -38.79 -27.61
CA ARG A 7 -18.44 -37.65 -27.92
C ARG A 7 -19.07 -36.30 -27.62
N ALA A 8 -20.33 -36.09 -27.99
CA ALA A 8 -21.04 -34.86 -27.64
C ALA A 8 -21.18 -34.68 -26.11
N GLY A 9 -21.52 -35.73 -25.38
CA GLY A 9 -21.62 -35.69 -23.91
C GLY A 9 -20.31 -35.31 -23.23
N TRP A 10 -19.17 -35.85 -23.73
CA TRP A 10 -17.84 -35.51 -23.18
C TRP A 10 -17.46 -34.07 -23.45
N ILE A 11 -17.76 -33.51 -24.64
CA ILE A 11 -17.49 -32.12 -24.96
C ILE A 11 -18.30 -31.17 -24.05
N TYR A 12 -19.59 -31.45 -23.82
CA TYR A 12 -20.42 -30.66 -22.91
C TYR A 12 -19.89 -30.70 -21.49
N SER A 13 -19.45 -31.85 -20.99
CA SER A 13 -18.87 -32.00 -19.65
C SER A 13 -17.56 -31.22 -19.53
N LEU A 14 -16.71 -31.23 -20.56
CA LEU A 14 -15.47 -30.46 -20.59
C LEU A 14 -15.76 -28.96 -20.59
N LEU A 15 -16.74 -28.49 -21.36
CA LEU A 15 -17.14 -27.10 -21.40
C LEU A 15 -17.67 -26.61 -20.03
N ILE A 16 -18.51 -27.41 -19.38
CA ILE A 16 -19.02 -27.11 -18.03
C ILE A 16 -17.87 -27.05 -17.02
N PHE A 17 -16.93 -28.00 -17.09
CA PHE A 17 -15.74 -28.00 -16.24
C PHE A 17 -14.87 -26.75 -16.44
N LEU A 18 -14.62 -26.37 -17.69
CA LEU A 18 -13.83 -25.17 -18.03
C LEU A 18 -14.53 -23.88 -17.57
N LEU A 19 -15.84 -23.78 -17.76
CA LEU A 19 -16.64 -22.65 -17.27
C LEU A 19 -16.58 -22.54 -15.75
N PHE A 20 -16.73 -23.68 -15.07
CA PHE A 20 -16.68 -23.72 -13.62
C PHE A 20 -15.29 -23.41 -13.09
N ALA A 21 -14.23 -23.98 -13.67
CA ALA A 21 -12.84 -23.71 -13.32
C ALA A 21 -12.49 -22.23 -13.55
N GLY A 22 -12.92 -21.64 -14.67
CA GLY A 22 -12.76 -20.23 -14.97
C GLY A 22 -13.47 -19.32 -13.94
N GLY A 23 -14.69 -19.67 -13.56
CA GLY A 23 -15.45 -18.96 -12.52
C GLY A 23 -14.77 -19.02 -11.16
N LEU A 24 -14.23 -20.18 -10.79
CA LEU A 24 -13.45 -20.38 -9.56
C LEU A 24 -12.17 -19.54 -9.57
N LEU A 25 -11.42 -19.56 -10.66
CA LEU A 25 -10.21 -18.74 -10.81
C LEU A 25 -10.53 -17.24 -10.70
N ALA A 26 -11.62 -16.78 -11.33
CA ALA A 26 -12.06 -15.38 -11.21
C ALA A 26 -12.44 -15.02 -9.76
N LEU A 27 -13.11 -15.92 -9.04
CA LEU A 27 -13.49 -15.71 -7.63
C LEU A 27 -12.27 -15.65 -6.70
N PHE A 28 -11.24 -16.45 -6.96
CA PHE A 28 -10.03 -16.50 -6.12
C PHE A 28 -8.96 -15.49 -6.54
N TYR A 29 -9.09 -14.88 -7.71
CA TYR A 29 -8.11 -13.91 -8.22
C TYR A 29 -7.75 -12.81 -7.22
N PRO A 30 -8.72 -12.12 -6.54
CA PRO A 30 -8.37 -11.09 -5.57
C PRO A 30 -7.58 -11.63 -4.36
N ALA A 31 -7.95 -12.80 -3.84
CA ALA A 31 -7.26 -13.39 -2.70
C ALA A 31 -5.82 -13.81 -3.03
N ILE A 32 -5.62 -14.40 -4.20
CA ILE A 32 -4.29 -14.78 -4.69
C ILE A 32 -3.46 -13.53 -4.96
N GLY A 33 -4.03 -12.52 -5.61
CA GLY A 33 -3.37 -11.24 -5.91
C GLY A 33 -2.90 -10.54 -4.64
N ASN A 34 -3.78 -10.40 -3.64
CA ASN A 34 -3.43 -9.82 -2.34
C ASN A 34 -2.29 -10.57 -1.66
N PHE A 35 -2.34 -11.92 -1.62
CA PHE A 35 -1.28 -12.72 -1.02
C PHE A 35 0.08 -12.48 -1.69
N TRP A 36 0.13 -12.43 -3.03
CA TRP A 36 1.38 -12.17 -3.75
C TRP A 36 1.89 -10.74 -3.53
N ASN A 37 1.00 -9.75 -3.48
CA ASN A 37 1.39 -8.37 -3.23
C ASN A 37 1.85 -8.15 -1.79
N GLU A 38 1.18 -8.71 -0.79
CA GLU A 38 1.65 -8.70 0.60
C GLU A 38 3.06 -9.30 0.72
N LYS A 39 3.31 -10.43 0.06
CA LYS A 39 4.65 -11.05 0.04
C LYS A 39 5.70 -10.18 -0.67
N ARG A 40 5.31 -9.49 -1.73
CA ARG A 40 6.21 -8.54 -2.42
C ARG A 40 6.53 -7.35 -1.52
N GLN A 41 5.54 -6.76 -0.87
CA GLN A 41 5.71 -5.65 0.07
C GLN A 41 6.59 -6.04 1.25
N GLU A 42 6.32 -7.20 1.87
CA GLU A 42 7.14 -7.76 2.94
C GLU A 42 8.60 -7.93 2.49
N LYS A 43 8.82 -8.45 1.27
CA LYS A 43 10.17 -8.60 0.70
C LYS A 43 10.86 -7.25 0.51
N LEU A 44 10.16 -6.22 0.02
CA LEU A 44 10.74 -4.88 -0.17
C LEU A 44 11.15 -4.26 1.15
N VAL A 45 10.29 -4.37 2.18
CA VAL A 45 10.59 -3.86 3.53
C VAL A 45 11.75 -4.63 4.16
N ASN A 46 11.76 -5.97 4.08
CA ASN A 46 12.86 -6.78 4.64
C ASN A 46 14.19 -6.49 3.93
N THR A 47 14.19 -6.34 2.59
CA THR A 47 15.40 -5.95 1.86
C THR A 47 15.89 -4.56 2.26
N TYR A 48 14.98 -3.63 2.53
CA TYR A 48 15.33 -2.32 3.06
C TYR A 48 15.98 -2.43 4.44
N GLU A 49 15.40 -3.19 5.37
CA GLU A 49 15.93 -3.43 6.72
C GLU A 49 17.28 -4.17 6.69
N GLU A 50 17.45 -5.15 5.79
CA GLU A 50 18.72 -5.85 5.60
C GLU A 50 19.82 -4.88 5.14
N ASN A 51 19.57 -4.09 4.09
CA ASN A 51 20.53 -3.10 3.59
C ASN A 51 20.81 -2.00 4.61
N LEU A 52 19.81 -1.64 5.39
CA LEU A 52 19.95 -0.71 6.50
C LEU A 52 20.97 -1.25 7.52
N GLY A 53 20.87 -2.51 7.91
CA GLY A 53 21.79 -3.15 8.86
C GLY A 53 23.24 -3.24 8.39
N GLU A 54 23.52 -3.04 7.10
CA GLU A 54 24.85 -3.03 6.52
C GLU A 54 25.53 -1.62 6.55
N LEU A 55 24.73 -0.55 6.79
CA LEU A 55 25.21 0.83 6.85
C LEU A 55 25.91 1.11 8.18
N LYS A 56 26.83 2.06 8.16
CA LYS A 56 27.47 2.59 9.36
C LYS A 56 26.72 3.81 9.88
N GLU A 57 26.90 4.14 11.15
CA GLU A 57 26.27 5.30 11.79
C GLU A 57 26.59 6.62 11.06
N GLU A 58 27.80 6.76 10.51
CA GLU A 58 28.20 7.93 9.72
C GLU A 58 27.39 8.07 8.44
N ASP A 59 27.04 6.93 7.81
CA ASP A 59 26.26 6.89 6.57
C ASP A 59 24.80 7.33 6.81
N TYR A 60 24.21 6.92 7.95
CA TYR A 60 22.87 7.37 8.36
C TYR A 60 22.79 8.88 8.49
N SER A 61 23.75 9.46 9.21
CA SER A 61 23.79 10.91 9.45
C SER A 61 23.91 11.70 8.16
N ALA A 62 24.71 11.21 7.21
CA ALA A 62 24.89 11.85 5.92
C ALA A 62 23.61 11.76 5.05
N LEU A 63 22.96 10.60 5.00
CA LEU A 63 21.72 10.38 4.26
C LEU A 63 20.57 11.20 4.83
N LEU A 64 20.42 11.21 6.16
CA LEU A 64 19.42 12.00 6.85
C LEU A 64 19.61 13.50 6.58
N LYS A 65 20.85 13.98 6.71
CA LYS A 65 21.18 15.38 6.44
C LYS A 65 20.85 15.76 5.00
N ALA A 66 21.20 14.93 4.02
CA ALA A 66 20.89 15.20 2.61
C ALA A 66 19.38 15.30 2.37
N ALA A 67 18.58 14.45 3.01
CA ALA A 67 17.12 14.50 2.93
C ALA A 67 16.55 15.75 3.62
N GLN A 68 17.08 16.14 4.77
CA GLN A 68 16.70 17.38 5.46
C GLN A 68 17.08 18.64 4.68
N ASP A 69 18.27 18.68 4.10
CA ASP A 69 18.73 19.79 3.26
C ASP A 69 17.82 19.92 2.02
N TYR A 70 17.41 18.79 1.43
CA TYR A 70 16.44 18.80 0.34
C TYR A 70 15.08 19.37 0.78
N ASN A 71 14.56 18.97 1.95
CA ASN A 71 13.31 19.49 2.49
C ASN A 71 13.33 21.00 2.68
N GLN A 72 14.49 21.58 3.01
CA GLN A 72 14.64 23.05 3.11
C GLN A 72 14.53 23.77 1.75
N THR A 73 14.78 23.06 0.65
CA THR A 73 14.62 23.61 -0.71
C THR A 73 13.17 23.60 -1.19
N ILE A 74 12.33 22.75 -0.58
CA ILE A 74 10.91 22.63 -0.89
C ILE A 74 10.17 23.72 -0.12
N SER A 75 10.07 24.90 -0.65
CA SER A 75 9.35 26.00 0.00
C SER A 75 8.09 26.39 -0.78
N GLY A 76 6.93 26.26 -0.15
CA GLY A 76 5.70 26.96 -0.50
C GLY A 76 5.06 26.67 -1.86
N GLN A 77 5.59 25.74 -2.64
CA GLN A 77 4.95 25.30 -3.87
C GLN A 77 3.78 24.37 -3.54
N GLY A 78 2.63 24.58 -4.18
CA GLY A 78 1.53 23.65 -4.09
C GLY A 78 1.91 22.31 -4.72
N VAL A 79 1.44 21.21 -4.15
CA VAL A 79 1.61 19.86 -4.71
C VAL A 79 0.45 19.53 -5.66
N PRO A 80 0.68 18.77 -6.75
CA PRO A 80 -0.39 18.30 -7.62
C PRO A 80 -1.25 17.25 -6.95
N ASP A 81 -2.37 16.85 -7.58
CA ASP A 81 -3.09 15.66 -7.17
C ASP A 81 -2.22 14.41 -7.39
N ALA A 82 -2.11 13.58 -6.36
CA ALA A 82 -1.26 12.39 -6.35
C ALA A 82 -1.63 11.32 -7.41
N PHE A 83 -2.85 11.38 -7.92
CA PHE A 83 -3.40 10.42 -8.89
C PHE A 83 -3.69 11.04 -10.26
N ALA A 84 -3.31 12.30 -10.50
CA ALA A 84 -3.50 12.95 -11.80
C ALA A 84 -2.54 12.37 -12.84
N ALA A 85 -3.07 11.62 -13.78
CA ALA A 85 -2.29 11.14 -14.91
C ALA A 85 -1.79 12.32 -15.78
N GLY A 86 -0.47 12.49 -15.88
CA GLY A 86 0.17 13.51 -16.72
C GLY A 86 0.52 14.82 -16.03
N GLU A 87 0.09 15.06 -14.80
CA GLU A 87 0.49 16.21 -13.98
C GLU A 87 1.66 15.88 -13.03
N ALA A 88 2.15 14.64 -13.06
CA ALA A 88 3.25 14.20 -12.21
C ALA A 88 4.51 15.05 -12.49
N ILE A 89 5.03 15.68 -11.45
CA ILE A 89 6.33 16.35 -11.50
C ILE A 89 7.37 15.30 -11.91
N GLN A 90 8.15 15.62 -12.95
CA GLN A 90 9.21 14.73 -13.38
C GLN A 90 10.26 14.63 -12.26
N PRO A 91 10.56 13.43 -11.76
CA PRO A 91 11.53 13.27 -10.69
C PRO A 91 12.92 13.65 -11.21
N ASP A 92 13.59 14.57 -10.52
CA ASP A 92 14.98 14.84 -10.81
C ASP A 92 15.90 13.74 -10.27
N PRO A 93 17.13 13.59 -10.81
CA PRO A 93 18.08 12.57 -10.35
C PRO A 93 18.48 12.73 -8.87
N LEU A 94 18.49 13.97 -8.34
CA LEU A 94 18.80 14.21 -6.94
C LEU A 94 17.71 13.59 -6.05
N TYR A 95 16.45 13.90 -6.30
CA TYR A 95 15.31 13.33 -5.57
C TYR A 95 15.33 11.79 -5.60
N GLN A 96 15.59 11.19 -6.76
CA GLN A 96 15.62 9.73 -6.91
C GLN A 96 16.75 9.05 -6.14
N GLY A 97 17.84 9.76 -5.87
CA GLY A 97 18.98 9.24 -5.10
C GLY A 97 18.78 9.34 -3.57
N LEU A 98 17.92 10.27 -3.09
CA LEU A 98 17.73 10.49 -1.67
C LEU A 98 16.98 9.32 -1.01
N LEU A 99 17.49 8.84 0.14
CA LEU A 99 16.92 7.72 0.90
C LEU A 99 16.84 6.37 0.13
N ASN A 100 17.42 6.28 -1.07
CA ASN A 100 17.36 5.09 -1.93
C ASN A 100 18.50 4.10 -1.63
N ILE A 101 18.61 3.64 -0.40
CA ILE A 101 19.71 2.79 0.07
C ILE A 101 19.77 1.42 -0.62
N SER A 102 18.63 0.91 -1.06
CA SER A 102 18.52 -0.39 -1.73
C SER A 102 18.58 -0.30 -3.26
N GLY A 103 18.66 0.92 -3.83
CA GLY A 103 18.66 1.13 -5.28
C GLY A 103 17.37 0.73 -6.01
N ASN A 104 16.31 0.41 -5.28
CA ASN A 104 15.01 -0.04 -5.78
C ASN A 104 13.87 0.97 -5.58
N GLY A 105 14.21 2.20 -5.16
CA GLY A 105 13.27 3.29 -4.96
C GLY A 105 12.55 3.27 -3.62
N VAL A 106 12.87 2.36 -2.70
CA VAL A 106 12.29 2.34 -1.34
C VAL A 106 13.03 3.32 -0.46
N MET A 107 12.28 4.26 0.13
CA MET A 107 12.76 5.29 1.08
C MET A 107 12.66 4.85 2.54
N GLY A 108 11.78 3.90 2.83
CA GLY A 108 11.40 3.46 4.17
C GLY A 108 10.09 2.68 4.12
N TYR A 109 9.40 2.57 5.24
CA TYR A 109 8.07 1.97 5.25
C TYR A 109 7.11 2.66 6.22
N LEU A 110 5.82 2.55 5.90
CA LEU A 110 4.71 3.09 6.68
C LEU A 110 4.01 1.95 7.43
N GLU A 111 3.71 2.17 8.71
CA GLU A 111 2.82 1.30 9.49
C GLU A 111 1.60 2.07 9.99
N ILE A 112 0.43 1.43 9.90
CA ILE A 112 -0.86 1.91 10.42
C ILE A 112 -1.49 0.77 11.23
N PRO A 113 -1.20 0.68 12.54
CA PRO A 113 -1.65 -0.46 13.37
C PRO A 113 -3.17 -0.63 13.40
N ALA A 114 -3.93 0.48 13.42
CA ALA A 114 -5.39 0.47 13.48
C ALA A 114 -6.05 -0.36 12.37
N ILE A 115 -5.42 -0.42 11.19
CA ILE A 115 -5.92 -1.14 10.02
C ILE A 115 -4.96 -2.25 9.54
N ALA A 116 -3.93 -2.56 10.36
CA ALA A 116 -2.92 -3.58 10.08
C ALA A 116 -2.25 -3.42 8.70
N VAL A 117 -1.83 -2.20 8.37
CA VAL A 117 -1.08 -1.86 7.16
C VAL A 117 0.40 -1.75 7.51
N ARG A 118 1.26 -2.39 6.73
CA ARG A 118 2.72 -2.22 6.70
C ARG A 118 3.15 -2.29 5.25
N VAL A 119 3.54 -1.16 4.69
CA VAL A 119 3.84 -1.03 3.25
C VAL A 119 5.11 -0.20 3.01
N PRO A 120 5.91 -0.52 1.98
CA PRO A 120 7.07 0.30 1.63
C PRO A 120 6.62 1.69 1.16
N ILE A 121 7.44 2.70 1.44
CA ILE A 121 7.34 4.06 0.88
C ILE A 121 8.27 4.10 -0.32
N LEU A 122 7.74 4.43 -1.50
CA LEU A 122 8.48 4.48 -2.75
C LEU A 122 8.54 5.91 -3.30
N HIS A 123 9.58 6.18 -4.10
CA HIS A 123 9.72 7.45 -4.80
C HIS A 123 8.61 7.67 -5.83
N GLY A 124 7.97 8.84 -5.77
CA GLY A 124 6.94 9.25 -6.72
C GLY A 124 5.60 8.56 -6.55
N THR A 125 4.62 9.00 -7.33
CA THR A 125 3.25 8.47 -7.37
C THR A 125 2.93 7.85 -8.74
N GLY A 126 3.94 7.33 -9.42
CA GLY A 126 3.75 6.55 -10.65
C GLY A 126 3.07 5.22 -10.37
N GLU A 127 2.49 4.60 -11.40
CA GLU A 127 1.75 3.34 -11.28
C GLU A 127 2.59 2.23 -10.64
N ASP A 128 3.89 2.17 -10.96
CA ASP A 128 4.82 1.19 -10.39
C ASP A 128 4.97 1.35 -8.87
N ALA A 129 5.02 2.58 -8.36
CA ALA A 129 5.10 2.85 -6.93
C ALA A 129 3.77 2.55 -6.24
N LEU A 130 2.66 3.07 -6.79
CA LEU A 130 1.33 2.95 -6.20
C LEU A 130 0.80 1.52 -6.16
N THR A 131 1.25 0.63 -7.06
CA THR A 131 0.88 -0.79 -7.04
C THR A 131 1.68 -1.60 -6.02
N GLN A 132 2.89 -1.15 -5.67
CA GLN A 132 3.80 -1.86 -4.77
C GLN A 132 3.72 -1.38 -3.32
N GLY A 133 3.32 -0.13 -3.06
CA GLY A 133 3.31 0.45 -1.72
C GLY A 133 2.64 1.81 -1.66
N ALA A 134 3.11 2.64 -0.74
CA ALA A 134 2.76 4.05 -0.65
C ALA A 134 3.76 4.86 -1.47
N GLY A 135 3.27 5.62 -2.44
CA GLY A 135 4.07 6.51 -3.27
C GLY A 135 4.27 7.88 -2.59
N HIS A 136 5.51 8.36 -2.49
CA HIS A 136 5.80 9.69 -1.99
C HIS A 136 5.47 10.76 -3.05
N LEU A 137 4.63 11.71 -2.71
CA LEU A 137 4.22 12.79 -3.63
C LEU A 137 5.36 13.78 -3.82
N ILE A 138 5.90 13.84 -5.05
CA ILE A 138 6.98 14.78 -5.42
C ILE A 138 6.52 16.21 -5.20
N GLY A 139 7.36 17.02 -4.56
CA GLY A 139 7.05 18.39 -4.15
C GLY A 139 6.54 18.52 -2.72
N SER A 140 6.21 17.41 -2.05
CA SER A 140 6.05 17.35 -0.59
C SER A 140 7.39 17.03 0.09
N SER A 141 7.48 17.20 1.41
CA SER A 141 8.70 16.91 2.16
C SER A 141 9.00 15.42 2.19
N LEU A 142 10.26 15.04 2.05
CA LEU A 142 10.73 13.67 2.28
C LEU A 142 10.35 13.18 3.69
N PRO A 143 10.15 11.88 3.89
CA PRO A 143 9.60 11.30 5.12
C PRO A 143 10.59 11.23 6.29
N VAL A 144 11.37 12.30 6.50
CA VAL A 144 12.38 12.38 7.60
C VAL A 144 11.93 13.32 8.73
N GLY A 145 10.72 13.88 8.65
CA GLY A 145 10.18 14.78 9.65
C GLY A 145 10.95 16.09 9.78
N GLY A 146 10.61 16.83 10.83
CA GLY A 146 11.21 18.10 11.19
C GLY A 146 10.24 19.27 11.11
N SER A 147 10.52 20.33 11.88
CA SER A 147 9.71 21.54 11.87
C SER A 147 9.61 22.17 10.46
N GLY A 148 8.42 22.57 10.05
CA GLY A 148 8.18 23.09 8.72
C GLY A 148 8.22 22.03 7.61
N THR A 149 7.85 20.79 7.91
CA THR A 149 7.75 19.71 6.93
C THR A 149 6.34 19.15 6.81
N HIS A 150 5.97 18.72 5.62
CA HIS A 150 4.73 18.00 5.35
C HIS A 150 4.98 16.92 4.32
N CYS A 151 5.08 15.67 4.79
CA CYS A 151 5.23 14.50 3.93
C CYS A 151 3.85 14.02 3.44
N VAL A 152 3.71 13.79 2.13
CA VAL A 152 2.47 13.28 1.54
C VAL A 152 2.73 11.93 0.90
N LEU A 153 1.97 10.92 1.35
CA LEU A 153 2.04 9.54 0.88
C LEU A 153 0.72 9.13 0.24
N ALA A 154 0.77 8.70 -1.01
CA ALA A 154 -0.41 8.25 -1.75
C ALA A 154 -0.46 6.73 -1.86
N GLY A 155 -1.63 6.16 -1.80
CA GLY A 155 -1.82 4.72 -1.99
C GLY A 155 -3.16 4.41 -2.63
N HIS A 156 -3.21 3.38 -3.46
CA HIS A 156 -4.45 2.95 -4.08
C HIS A 156 -5.47 2.41 -3.08
N ARG A 157 -6.74 2.61 -3.43
CA ARG A 157 -7.89 2.03 -2.76
C ARG A 157 -8.70 1.20 -3.73
N GLY A 158 -9.05 -0.02 -3.31
CA GLY A 158 -9.93 -0.88 -4.11
C GLY A 158 -9.27 -1.61 -5.26
N LEU A 159 -7.93 -1.75 -5.25
CA LEU A 159 -7.28 -2.68 -6.17
C LEU A 159 -7.65 -4.12 -5.83
N PRO A 160 -8.16 -4.90 -6.79
CA PRO A 160 -8.52 -6.30 -6.54
C PRO A 160 -7.34 -7.17 -6.06
N SER A 161 -6.12 -6.75 -6.37
CA SER A 161 -4.89 -7.51 -6.11
C SER A 161 -4.06 -6.98 -4.95
N SER A 162 -4.42 -5.85 -4.32
CA SER A 162 -3.65 -5.27 -3.22
C SER A 162 -4.51 -4.45 -2.28
N LYS A 163 -4.38 -4.71 -0.98
CA LYS A 163 -5.15 -4.02 0.05
C LYS A 163 -4.73 -2.56 0.21
N LEU A 164 -3.44 -2.28 0.26
CA LEU A 164 -2.85 -0.92 0.42
C LEU A 164 -3.69 -0.04 1.36
N PHE A 165 -4.22 1.09 0.85
CA PHE A 165 -5.06 2.04 1.59
C PHE A 165 -6.56 1.75 1.49
N THR A 166 -6.96 0.51 1.18
CA THR A 166 -8.38 0.13 1.03
C THR A 166 -9.19 0.44 2.30
N ASP A 167 -8.63 0.20 3.47
CA ASP A 167 -9.28 0.40 4.77
C ASP A 167 -8.92 1.75 5.43
N LEU A 168 -8.33 2.70 4.69
CA LEU A 168 -7.92 4.00 5.25
C LEU A 168 -9.10 4.80 5.81
N ASP A 169 -10.32 4.56 5.33
CA ASP A 169 -11.55 5.15 5.84
C ASP A 169 -12.00 4.61 7.21
N LEU A 170 -11.35 3.56 7.72
CA LEU A 170 -11.58 3.03 9.07
C LEU A 170 -10.68 3.69 10.12
N VAL A 171 -9.65 4.44 9.70
CA VAL A 171 -8.78 5.21 10.57
C VAL A 171 -9.56 6.37 11.20
N LYS A 172 -9.23 6.70 12.44
CA LYS A 172 -9.90 7.75 13.23
C LYS A 172 -8.88 8.74 13.77
N GLU A 173 -9.35 9.92 14.12
CA GLU A 173 -8.56 10.87 14.91
C GLU A 173 -8.12 10.21 16.24
N GLY A 174 -6.83 10.38 16.59
CA GLY A 174 -6.17 9.71 17.71
C GLY A 174 -5.50 8.38 17.35
N ASP A 175 -5.73 7.80 16.16
CA ASP A 175 -4.96 6.63 15.69
C ASP A 175 -3.52 7.02 15.36
N LEU A 176 -2.61 6.05 15.47
CA LEU A 176 -1.18 6.30 15.26
C LEU A 176 -0.72 5.83 13.89
N LEU A 177 0.19 6.61 13.31
CA LEU A 177 0.93 6.33 12.08
C LEU A 177 2.41 6.31 12.40
N TYR A 178 3.16 5.37 11.83
CA TYR A 178 4.60 5.29 12.02
C TYR A 178 5.31 5.28 10.68
N LEU A 179 6.29 6.17 10.52
CA LEU A 179 7.22 6.16 9.40
C LEU A 179 8.57 5.62 9.88
N HIS A 180 9.04 4.56 9.27
CA HIS A 180 10.34 3.98 9.54
C HIS A 180 11.29 4.35 8.41
N VAL A 181 12.23 5.23 8.69
CA VAL A 181 13.15 5.78 7.69
C VAL A 181 14.55 5.84 8.27
N LEU A 182 15.50 5.20 7.62
CA LEU A 182 16.84 4.97 8.15
C LEU A 182 16.74 4.30 9.53
N ASP A 183 17.46 4.79 10.51
CA ASP A 183 17.47 4.32 11.90
C ASP A 183 16.36 4.95 12.77
N GLN A 184 15.46 5.75 12.17
CA GLN A 184 14.44 6.49 12.88
C GLN A 184 13.05 5.90 12.71
N THR A 185 12.29 5.89 13.80
CA THR A 185 10.84 5.70 13.80
C THR A 185 10.19 7.02 14.16
N LEU A 186 9.39 7.54 13.24
CA LEU A 186 8.67 8.80 13.38
C LEU A 186 7.21 8.50 13.69
N GLY A 187 6.72 8.87 14.87
CA GLY A 187 5.33 8.69 15.27
C GLY A 187 4.49 9.92 14.95
N TYR A 188 3.31 9.69 14.42
CA TYR A 188 2.31 10.74 14.15
C TYR A 188 0.94 10.29 14.68
N GLU A 189 0.23 11.21 15.31
CA GLU A 189 -1.16 10.99 15.75
C GLU A 189 -2.11 11.66 14.74
N VAL A 190 -3.11 10.92 14.28
CA VAL A 190 -4.10 11.43 13.32
C VAL A 190 -4.92 12.54 13.98
N ASP A 191 -4.87 13.73 13.39
CA ASP A 191 -5.54 14.93 13.87
C ASP A 191 -6.61 15.47 12.92
N GLN A 192 -6.62 15.01 11.67
CA GLN A 192 -7.59 15.50 10.70
C GLN A 192 -7.90 14.44 9.64
N ILE A 193 -9.20 14.27 9.35
CA ILE A 193 -9.70 13.42 8.26
C ILE A 193 -10.63 14.25 7.39
N ARG A 194 -10.32 14.33 6.08
CA ARG A 194 -11.09 15.14 5.12
C ARG A 194 -11.35 14.39 3.83
N ILE A 195 -12.49 14.70 3.21
CA ILE A 195 -12.77 14.32 1.82
C ILE A 195 -12.78 15.61 1.02
N VAL A 196 -12.00 15.65 -0.05
CA VAL A 196 -11.79 16.85 -0.89
C VAL A 196 -11.88 16.49 -2.38
N GLU A 197 -12.10 17.49 -3.22
CA GLU A 197 -11.97 17.33 -4.67
C GLU A 197 -10.48 17.16 -5.07
N PRO A 198 -10.17 16.48 -6.18
CA PRO A 198 -8.78 16.23 -6.61
C PRO A 198 -7.91 17.48 -6.74
N LYS A 199 -8.51 18.62 -7.05
CA LYS A 199 -7.81 19.91 -7.23
C LYS A 199 -7.62 20.68 -5.91
N GLU A 200 -8.22 20.23 -4.82
CA GLU A 200 -8.14 20.90 -3.52
C GLU A 200 -6.91 20.40 -2.75
N THR A 201 -5.73 20.89 -3.13
CA THR A 201 -4.44 20.48 -2.53
C THR A 201 -3.93 21.45 -1.46
N GLU A 202 -4.70 22.47 -1.09
CA GLU A 202 -4.30 23.47 -0.08
C GLU A 202 -3.95 22.86 1.28
N SER A 203 -4.66 21.81 1.68
CA SER A 203 -4.41 21.08 2.93
C SER A 203 -3.13 20.24 2.93
N LEU A 204 -2.47 20.09 1.78
CA LEU A 204 -1.20 19.36 1.63
C LEU A 204 0.02 20.28 1.69
N LYS A 205 -0.18 21.60 1.81
CA LYS A 205 0.90 22.56 1.90
C LYS A 205 1.68 22.45 3.19
N ILE A 206 2.97 22.72 3.12
CA ILE A 206 3.84 22.85 4.29
C ILE A 206 3.32 23.98 5.18
N GLN A 207 3.17 23.73 6.46
CA GLN A 207 2.82 24.69 7.48
C GLN A 207 4.06 25.05 8.30
N PRO A 208 4.36 26.34 8.51
CA PRO A 208 5.50 26.73 9.33
C PRO A 208 5.42 26.10 10.73
N GLU A 209 6.56 25.66 11.24
CA GLU A 209 6.71 25.06 12.59
C GLU A 209 6.01 23.72 12.83
N GLU A 210 5.18 23.23 11.90
CA GLU A 210 4.53 21.92 11.99
C GLU A 210 5.39 20.80 11.38
N ASP A 211 5.26 19.59 11.90
CA ASP A 211 5.80 18.35 11.34
C ASP A 211 4.60 17.42 11.05
N LEU A 212 4.23 17.33 9.77
CA LEU A 212 2.99 16.70 9.33
C LEU A 212 3.25 15.55 8.36
N VAL A 213 2.36 14.56 8.42
CA VAL A 213 2.20 13.53 7.39
C VAL A 213 0.76 13.50 6.93
N THR A 214 0.52 13.36 5.62
CA THR A 214 -0.84 13.12 5.09
C THR A 214 -0.85 11.90 4.19
N LEU A 215 -1.74 10.96 4.49
CA LEU A 215 -2.04 9.81 3.65
C LEU A 215 -3.19 10.17 2.71
N VAL A 216 -3.01 9.89 1.42
CA VAL A 216 -3.97 10.24 0.36
C VAL A 216 -4.43 8.99 -0.37
N THR A 217 -5.74 8.84 -0.52
CA THR A 217 -6.32 7.78 -1.35
C THR A 217 -7.59 8.25 -2.07
N CYS A 218 -7.99 7.49 -3.08
CA CYS A 218 -9.24 7.78 -3.81
C CYS A 218 -10.48 7.37 -3.01
N THR A 219 -11.55 8.14 -3.14
CA THR A 219 -12.87 7.88 -2.52
C THR A 219 -14.00 8.42 -3.42
N PRO A 220 -15.26 7.91 -3.33
CA PRO A 220 -15.70 6.66 -2.69
C PRO A 220 -15.09 5.43 -3.37
N TYR A 221 -15.09 4.30 -2.63
CA TYR A 221 -14.57 3.02 -3.14
C TYR A 221 -15.14 2.66 -4.52
N GLY A 222 -14.28 2.37 -5.49
CA GLY A 222 -14.64 2.00 -6.86
C GLY A 222 -15.16 3.15 -7.74
N VAL A 223 -15.48 4.33 -7.18
CA VAL A 223 -15.92 5.53 -7.93
C VAL A 223 -14.76 6.49 -8.14
N ASN A 224 -13.96 6.72 -7.11
CA ASN A 224 -12.67 7.44 -7.14
C ASN A 224 -12.72 8.91 -7.60
N THR A 225 -13.87 9.58 -7.40
CA THR A 225 -14.08 10.97 -7.83
C THR A 225 -13.45 11.99 -6.89
N GLN A 226 -13.22 11.62 -5.63
CA GLN A 226 -12.69 12.47 -4.57
C GLN A 226 -11.42 11.87 -3.96
N ARG A 227 -10.80 12.62 -3.03
CA ARG A 227 -9.63 12.19 -2.26
C ARG A 227 -9.98 12.15 -0.78
N LEU A 228 -9.65 11.04 -0.12
CA LEU A 228 -9.64 10.92 1.32
C LEU A 228 -8.24 11.29 1.80
N LEU A 229 -8.14 12.29 2.66
CA LEU A 229 -6.94 12.77 3.31
C LEU A 229 -7.00 12.39 4.78
N VAL A 230 -5.99 11.68 5.27
CA VAL A 230 -5.78 11.35 6.69
C VAL A 230 -4.47 11.99 7.10
N ARG A 231 -4.54 13.08 7.89
CA ARG A 231 -3.38 13.82 8.36
C ARG A 231 -3.03 13.44 9.78
N GLY A 232 -1.74 13.35 10.06
CA GLY A 232 -1.20 13.23 11.41
C GLY A 232 -0.16 14.30 11.67
N HIS A 233 -0.09 14.76 12.93
CA HIS A 233 0.96 15.61 13.46
C HIS A 233 1.96 14.79 14.24
N ARG A 234 3.21 15.27 14.30
CA ARG A 234 4.31 14.60 14.99
C ARG A 234 4.05 14.47 16.49
N ILE A 235 4.34 13.29 17.04
CA ILE A 235 4.33 13.03 18.48
C ILE A 235 5.68 12.51 18.97
N GLU A 236 6.00 12.71 20.26
CA GLU A 236 7.11 12.02 20.89
C GLU A 236 6.75 10.56 21.16
N LEU A 237 7.65 9.66 20.77
CA LEU A 237 7.44 8.24 21.00
C LEU A 237 7.81 7.88 22.44
N THR A 238 6.86 7.33 23.16
CA THR A 238 7.04 6.71 24.47
C THR A 238 7.19 5.20 24.33
N GLU A 239 7.71 4.50 25.37
CA GLU A 239 7.74 3.02 25.36
C GLU A 239 6.38 2.41 25.04
N LYS A 240 5.30 3.00 25.54
CA LYS A 240 3.93 2.56 25.25
C LYS A 240 3.55 2.68 23.78
N THR A 241 3.87 3.82 23.15
CA THR A 241 3.58 4.03 21.72
C THR A 241 4.44 3.14 20.83
N LEU A 242 5.67 2.81 21.25
CA LEU A 242 6.53 1.86 20.54
C LEU A 242 6.01 0.41 20.67
N GLU A 243 5.45 0.01 21.81
CA GLU A 243 4.80 -1.29 21.97
C GLU A 243 3.53 -1.41 21.09
N GLU A 244 2.79 -0.32 20.91
CA GLU A 244 1.64 -0.25 19.98
C GLU A 244 2.07 -0.26 18.52
N ALA A 245 3.27 0.20 18.19
CA ALA A 245 3.89 0.13 16.87
C ALA A 245 4.31 -1.29 16.47
N VAL A 246 4.40 -2.23 17.43
CA VAL A 246 4.64 -3.64 17.08
C VAL A 246 3.43 -4.12 16.27
N PRO A 247 3.63 -4.53 15.00
CA PRO A 247 2.52 -4.88 14.15
C PRO A 247 1.71 -5.98 14.83
N VAL A 248 0.50 -5.63 15.27
CA VAL A 248 -0.49 -6.64 15.62
C VAL A 248 -0.74 -7.37 14.31
N ARG A 249 -0.03 -8.46 14.12
CA ARG A 249 -0.21 -9.39 13.02
C ARG A 249 -1.63 -9.95 13.18
N ARG A 250 -2.63 -9.12 12.87
CA ARG A 250 -3.98 -9.58 12.60
C ARG A 250 -3.84 -10.46 11.36
N SER A 251 -3.43 -11.70 11.63
CA SER A 251 -3.71 -12.77 10.71
C SER A 251 -5.21 -12.69 10.44
N THR A 252 -5.61 -11.95 9.42
CA THR A 252 -6.79 -12.31 8.65
C THR A 252 -6.46 -13.69 8.11
N LYS A 253 -6.64 -14.70 8.98
CA LYS A 253 -6.74 -16.08 8.54
C LYS A 253 -8.01 -16.14 7.70
N THR A 254 -7.91 -15.56 6.50
CA THR A 254 -8.77 -16.01 5.42
C THR A 254 -8.55 -17.50 5.44
N ASN A 255 -9.58 -18.25 5.84
CA ASN A 255 -9.45 -19.68 6.04
C ASN A 255 -9.27 -20.31 4.66
N TYR A 256 -8.05 -20.14 4.09
CA TYR A 256 -7.66 -20.73 2.79
C TYR A 256 -7.91 -22.23 2.78
N LEU A 257 -7.80 -22.89 3.97
CA LEU A 257 -8.21 -24.28 4.17
C LEU A 257 -9.72 -24.46 3.95
N LEU A 258 -10.57 -23.58 4.49
CA LEU A 258 -12.02 -23.64 4.28
C LEU A 258 -12.37 -23.43 2.80
N ILE A 259 -11.73 -22.49 2.16
CA ILE A 259 -11.91 -22.20 0.73
C ILE A 259 -11.44 -23.39 -0.12
N ALA A 260 -10.28 -23.97 0.19
CA ALA A 260 -9.78 -25.18 -0.46
C ALA A 260 -10.71 -26.39 -0.24
N PHE A 261 -11.25 -26.55 0.97
CA PHE A 261 -12.22 -27.60 1.28
C PHE A 261 -13.54 -27.44 0.50
N ILE A 262 -14.06 -26.21 0.40
CA ILE A 262 -15.25 -25.91 -0.41
C ILE A 262 -14.98 -26.23 -1.88
N GLY A 263 -13.83 -25.79 -2.42
CA GLY A 263 -13.42 -26.11 -3.79
C GLY A 263 -13.33 -27.61 -4.07
N LEU A 264 -12.72 -28.37 -3.16
CA LEU A 264 -12.60 -29.84 -3.24
C LEU A 264 -13.97 -30.53 -3.15
N ALA A 265 -14.85 -30.08 -2.25
CA ALA A 265 -16.20 -30.62 -2.10
C ALA A 265 -17.06 -30.42 -3.37
N VAL A 266 -16.92 -29.25 -4.00
CA VAL A 266 -17.61 -28.94 -5.27
C VAL A 266 -17.10 -29.83 -6.41
N VAL A 267 -15.77 -29.98 -6.54
CA VAL A 267 -15.17 -30.88 -7.55
C VAL A 267 -15.61 -32.33 -7.32
N ALA A 268 -15.62 -32.80 -6.08
CA ALA A 268 -16.08 -34.14 -5.72
C ALA A 268 -17.58 -34.33 -6.02
N GLY A 269 -18.41 -33.31 -5.75
CA GLY A 269 -19.83 -33.32 -6.07
C GLY A 269 -20.10 -33.42 -7.58
N ILE A 270 -19.37 -32.65 -8.38
CA ILE A 270 -19.47 -32.72 -9.86
C ILE A 270 -19.04 -34.10 -10.36
N ALA A 271 -17.94 -34.64 -9.85
CA ALA A 271 -17.47 -35.98 -10.22
C ALA A 271 -18.47 -37.10 -9.84
N ALA A 272 -19.16 -36.96 -8.71
CA ALA A 272 -20.19 -37.88 -8.27
C ALA A 272 -21.44 -37.83 -9.16
N ILE A 273 -21.87 -36.62 -9.56
CA ILE A 273 -22.99 -36.43 -10.50
C ILE A 273 -22.63 -37.01 -11.86
N TYR A 274 -21.41 -36.78 -12.35
CA TYR A 274 -20.93 -37.35 -13.60
C TYR A 274 -20.96 -38.88 -13.62
N ARG A 275 -20.49 -39.53 -12.53
CA ARG A 275 -20.56 -41.00 -12.36
C ARG A 275 -21.98 -41.55 -12.37
N LYS A 276 -22.98 -40.78 -11.93
CA LYS A 276 -24.37 -41.21 -11.83
C LYS A 276 -25.16 -41.06 -13.15
N VAL A 277 -24.67 -40.15 -14.03
CA VAL A 277 -25.28 -39.85 -15.32
C VAL A 277 -24.62 -40.62 -16.48
N SER A 278 -23.41 -41.09 -16.31
CA SER A 278 -22.68 -41.95 -17.24
C SER A 278 -22.99 -43.43 -17.02
#